data_d9eff77359e0b485f02132278eca6bcb
#
_entry.id   d9eff77359e0b485f02132278eca6bcb
#
_cell.length_a   1.000
_cell.length_b   1.000
_cell.length_c   1.000
_cell.angle_alpha   90.00
_cell.angle_beta   90.00
_cell.angle_gamma   90.00
#
_symmetry.space_group_name_H-M   'P 1'
#
loop_
_entity.id
_entity.type
_entity.pdbx_description
1 polymer ?
#
loop_
_entity_poly.entity_id
_entity_poly.type
_entity_poly.pdbx_seq_one_letter_code
_entity_poly.pdbx_strand_id
1 'polypeptide(L)'
;MRKRDGKKNVKVRTPQSAQESFSHEENTQVETLTEEEVKEIIEKQENNQNQLDEAVQTVAKQKSKKKKISNLIFFLINIAVVVGILVYQLLTQEVMPLATLFNSGFNFWFLLLTLVIFGLTMLTETARTSILVKHTSGKWRPFLSYKVSAIGRYYDVITPLATGGEPFQILYLKNRGLSAASAISVPMGRYVLAQIATILMCTIVLIVATTTDVVGGVNVISVAFYIGYGLNLGICLVTIFLSVSKSVGKKLVGWVLKFLKKIKIVKNYDKQYNKVLKVVSDYQTTMQEYAKAKGKFVLLLFISILQYILTYAIPFGIVCFFLGWRPDLFLQVFIMGVMIEMAASFIPIPGGSGVSELSFTALFASLFTEGTLFWALI
;
A
#
# COMPACT_ATOMS: atom_id res chain seq x y z
N MET A 1 -18.03 -67.88 22.40
CA MET A 1 -17.56 -68.85 21.39
C MET A 1 -17.93 -68.33 19.99
N ARG A 2 -17.01 -68.25 19.10
CA ARG A 2 -16.92 -67.92 17.66
C ARG A 2 -16.38 -66.54 17.33
N LYS A 3 -15.05 -66.52 17.08
CA LYS A 3 -14.32 -65.53 16.30
C LYS A 3 -14.93 -65.40 14.91
N ARG A 4 -15.04 -64.19 14.41
CA ARG A 4 -15.20 -63.92 12.98
C ARG A 4 -14.12 -62.91 12.55
N ASP A 5 -13.15 -63.44 11.79
CA ASP A 5 -12.16 -62.68 11.01
C ASP A 5 -12.88 -61.87 9.94
N GLY A 6 -12.69 -60.59 9.92
CA GLY A 6 -13.17 -59.68 8.88
C GLY A 6 -12.05 -59.03 8.13
N LYS A 7 -11.60 -59.65 7.02
CA LYS A 7 -10.71 -59.02 6.03
C LYS A 7 -11.41 -57.78 5.45
N LYS A 8 -10.91 -56.57 5.73
CA LYS A 8 -11.30 -55.35 5.03
C LYS A 8 -10.51 -55.22 3.74
N ASN A 9 -11.16 -55.50 2.61
CA ASN A 9 -10.66 -55.14 1.27
C ASN A 9 -10.73 -53.65 1.10
N VAL A 10 -9.57 -52.98 1.00
CA VAL A 10 -9.46 -51.58 0.58
C VAL A 10 -9.52 -51.53 -0.93
N LYS A 11 -10.65 -51.06 -1.47
CA LYS A 11 -10.80 -50.74 -2.90
C LYS A 11 -10.08 -49.40 -3.18
N VAL A 12 -8.92 -49.41 -3.80
CA VAL A 12 -8.32 -48.24 -4.41
C VAL A 12 -9.12 -47.89 -5.67
N ARG A 13 -9.78 -46.74 -5.70
CA ARG A 13 -10.38 -46.19 -6.90
C ARG A 13 -9.31 -45.52 -7.74
N THR A 14 -8.96 -46.10 -8.87
CA THR A 14 -8.24 -45.47 -9.97
C THR A 14 -9.15 -44.52 -10.75
N PRO A 15 -8.67 -43.34 -11.22
CA PRO A 15 -9.47 -42.44 -12.07
C PRO A 15 -9.66 -43.08 -13.47
N GLN A 16 -10.91 -43.17 -13.91
CA GLN A 16 -11.29 -43.47 -15.28
C GLN A 16 -10.88 -42.31 -16.20
N SER A 17 -9.76 -42.41 -16.86
CA SER A 17 -9.43 -41.67 -18.09
C SER A 17 -8.13 -42.18 -18.74
N ALA A 18 -8.01 -43.50 -18.95
CA ALA A 18 -6.96 -44.10 -19.79
C ALA A 18 -7.38 -45.48 -20.24
N GLN A 19 -8.50 -45.58 -20.93
CA GLN A 19 -8.88 -46.76 -21.69
C GLN A 19 -9.44 -46.31 -23.03
N GLU A 20 -8.54 -46.01 -23.94
CA GLU A 20 -8.71 -46.16 -25.39
C GLU A 20 -7.37 -45.91 -26.04
N SER A 21 -6.89 -46.93 -26.68
CA SER A 21 -5.69 -47.11 -27.51
C SER A 21 -4.58 -47.88 -26.82
N PHE A 22 -4.66 -49.19 -26.93
CA PHE A 22 -3.52 -50.07 -27.29
C PHE A 22 -4.01 -51.52 -27.40
N SER A 23 -4.49 -51.89 -28.56
CA SER A 23 -4.52 -53.26 -29.02
C SER A 23 -3.23 -53.44 -29.85
N HIS A 24 -2.22 -54.01 -29.25
CA HIS A 24 -1.26 -54.89 -29.92
C HIS A 24 -0.46 -55.65 -28.85
N GLU A 25 -0.38 -56.92 -29.06
CA GLU A 25 0.29 -57.94 -28.26
C GLU A 25 1.70 -57.52 -27.86
N GLU A 26 2.01 -57.54 -26.57
CA GLU A 26 3.32 -57.93 -26.09
C GLU A 26 3.19 -58.64 -24.75
N ASN A 27 3.61 -59.91 -24.76
CA ASN A 27 3.69 -60.83 -23.66
C ASN A 27 4.71 -60.31 -22.63
N THR A 28 4.30 -59.45 -21.74
CA THR A 28 5.15 -59.00 -20.63
C THR A 28 4.94 -59.98 -19.49
N GLN A 29 5.94 -60.80 -19.22
CA GLN A 29 6.04 -61.59 -17.99
C GLN A 29 5.93 -60.63 -16.81
N VAL A 30 4.86 -60.75 -16.04
CA VAL A 30 4.72 -60.09 -14.75
C VAL A 30 5.68 -60.81 -13.80
N GLU A 31 6.91 -60.29 -13.68
CA GLU A 31 7.82 -60.66 -12.61
C GLU A 31 7.15 -60.32 -11.29
N THR A 32 6.77 -61.32 -10.52
CA THR A 32 6.28 -61.15 -9.16
C THR A 32 7.43 -60.74 -8.28
N LEU A 33 7.56 -59.43 -8.03
CA LEU A 33 8.51 -58.89 -7.07
C LEU A 33 8.35 -59.59 -5.72
N THR A 34 9.45 -60.01 -5.14
CA THR A 34 9.45 -60.61 -3.79
C THR A 34 9.12 -59.55 -2.74
N GLU A 35 8.57 -59.95 -1.59
CA GLU A 35 8.25 -58.99 -0.51
C GLU A 35 9.48 -58.18 -0.04
N GLU A 36 10.70 -58.70 -0.19
CA GLU A 36 11.95 -58.00 0.09
C GLU A 36 12.26 -56.90 -0.95
N GLU A 37 12.07 -57.16 -2.23
CA GLU A 37 12.27 -56.18 -3.30
C GLU A 37 11.26 -55.01 -3.20
N VAL A 38 10.03 -55.31 -2.84
CA VAL A 38 9.00 -54.29 -2.61
C VAL A 38 9.37 -53.39 -1.39
N LYS A 39 9.91 -53.99 -0.33
CA LYS A 39 10.40 -53.23 0.84
C LYS A 39 11.59 -52.34 0.49
N GLU A 40 12.54 -52.81 -0.28
CA GLU A 40 13.70 -52.04 -0.72
C GLU A 40 13.31 -50.85 -1.62
N ILE A 41 12.32 -51.03 -2.48
CA ILE A 41 11.78 -49.96 -3.33
C ILE A 41 11.07 -48.89 -2.49
N ILE A 42 10.28 -49.31 -1.49
CA ILE A 42 9.58 -48.40 -0.58
C ILE A 42 10.58 -47.59 0.25
N GLU A 43 11.61 -48.24 0.80
CA GLU A 43 12.64 -47.59 1.60
C GLU A 43 13.48 -46.60 0.77
N LYS A 44 13.81 -46.97 -0.49
CA LYS A 44 14.44 -46.03 -1.46
C LYS A 44 13.56 -44.85 -1.82
N GLN A 45 12.24 -45.05 -1.96
CA GLN A 45 11.30 -43.94 -2.22
C GLN A 45 11.15 -43.01 -1.01
N GLU A 46 11.05 -43.53 0.20
CA GLU A 46 11.01 -42.74 1.43
C GLU A 46 12.29 -41.95 1.66
N ASN A 47 13.46 -42.57 1.38
CA ASN A 47 14.74 -41.88 1.53
C ASN A 47 14.92 -40.76 0.47
N ASN A 48 14.49 -40.97 -0.75
CA ASN A 48 14.47 -39.93 -1.79
C ASN A 48 13.48 -38.79 -1.46
N GLN A 49 12.32 -39.12 -0.87
CA GLN A 49 11.35 -38.14 -0.43
C GLN A 49 11.90 -37.25 0.70
N ASN A 50 12.55 -37.88 1.70
CA ASN A 50 13.19 -37.19 2.81
C ASN A 50 14.34 -36.26 2.33
N GLN A 51 15.18 -36.71 1.41
CA GLN A 51 16.24 -35.88 0.81
C GLN A 51 15.67 -34.69 0.01
N LEU A 52 14.55 -34.89 -0.70
CA LEU A 52 13.87 -33.83 -1.44
C LEU A 52 13.28 -32.79 -0.49
N ASP A 53 12.67 -33.24 0.61
CA ASP A 53 12.09 -32.34 1.62
C ASP A 53 13.16 -31.55 2.38
N GLU A 54 14.31 -32.14 2.70
CA GLU A 54 15.45 -31.43 3.26
C GLU A 54 16.06 -30.41 2.29
N ALA A 55 16.18 -30.75 1.01
CA ALA A 55 16.65 -29.83 -0.02
C ALA A 55 15.69 -28.64 -0.19
N VAL A 56 14.36 -28.89 -0.22
CA VAL A 56 13.33 -27.86 -0.29
C VAL A 56 13.36 -26.94 0.92
N GLN A 57 13.51 -27.51 2.13
CA GLN A 57 13.63 -26.71 3.37
C GLN A 57 14.91 -25.86 3.38
N THR A 58 16.02 -26.40 2.91
CA THR A 58 17.30 -25.68 2.83
C THR A 58 17.24 -24.52 1.85
N VAL A 59 16.65 -24.73 0.66
CA VAL A 59 16.42 -23.67 -0.34
C VAL A 59 15.45 -22.61 0.20
N ALA A 60 14.39 -23.02 0.91
CA ALA A 60 13.45 -22.09 1.54
C ALA A 60 14.11 -21.26 2.64
N LYS A 61 14.96 -21.87 3.50
CA LYS A 61 15.76 -21.17 4.51
C LYS A 61 16.77 -20.18 3.90
N GLN A 62 17.45 -20.57 2.81
CA GLN A 62 18.39 -19.68 2.11
C GLN A 62 17.67 -18.49 1.44
N LYS A 63 16.52 -18.72 0.79
CA LYS A 63 15.68 -17.64 0.23
C LYS A 63 15.18 -16.69 1.33
N SER A 64 14.78 -17.22 2.48
CA SER A 64 14.35 -16.42 3.63
C SER A 64 15.50 -15.58 4.20
N LYS A 65 16.72 -16.13 4.35
CA LYS A 65 17.91 -15.40 4.80
C LYS A 65 18.29 -14.28 3.82
N LYS A 66 18.35 -14.58 2.49
CA LYS A 66 18.65 -13.56 1.47
C LYS A 66 17.62 -12.42 1.49
N LYS A 67 16.33 -12.73 1.66
CA LYS A 67 15.26 -11.72 1.77
C LYS A 67 15.39 -10.86 3.02
N LYS A 68 15.75 -11.45 4.17
CA LYS A 68 16.00 -10.70 5.41
C LYS A 68 17.20 -9.75 5.28
N ILE A 69 18.30 -10.22 4.68
CA ILE A 69 19.50 -9.38 4.45
C ILE A 69 19.18 -8.23 3.48
N SER A 70 18.47 -8.49 2.38
CA SER A 70 18.05 -7.45 1.43
C SER A 70 17.15 -6.40 2.09
N ASN A 71 16.20 -6.82 2.92
CA ASN A 71 15.34 -5.90 3.66
C ASN A 71 16.13 -5.08 4.70
N LEU A 72 17.11 -5.68 5.37
CA LEU A 72 17.98 -4.97 6.31
C LEU A 72 18.85 -3.93 5.60
N ILE A 73 19.46 -4.29 4.48
CA ILE A 73 20.26 -3.36 3.65
C ILE A 73 19.40 -2.20 3.19
N PHE A 74 18.20 -2.48 2.68
CA PHE A 74 17.25 -1.44 2.25
C PHE A 74 16.89 -0.50 3.41
N PHE A 75 16.61 -1.04 4.61
CA PHE A 75 16.32 -0.26 5.81
C PHE A 75 17.50 0.61 6.23
N LEU A 76 18.73 0.06 6.21
CA LEU A 76 19.94 0.81 6.54
C LEU A 76 20.23 1.94 5.54
N ILE A 77 20.00 1.71 4.24
CA ILE A 77 20.13 2.75 3.21
C ILE A 77 19.15 3.89 3.50
N ASN A 78 17.89 3.59 3.84
CA ASN A 78 16.90 4.63 4.17
C ASN A 78 17.31 5.45 5.40
N ILE A 79 17.77 4.79 6.47
CA ILE A 79 18.30 5.49 7.65
C ILE A 79 19.48 6.37 7.25
N ALA A 80 20.41 5.86 6.45
CA ALA A 80 21.58 6.62 6.02
C ALA A 80 21.20 7.86 5.20
N VAL A 81 20.17 7.75 4.34
CA VAL A 81 19.64 8.90 3.57
C VAL A 81 19.04 9.93 4.51
N VAL A 82 18.17 9.54 5.44
CA VAL A 82 17.54 10.47 6.40
C VAL A 82 18.60 11.14 7.27
N VAL A 83 19.52 10.36 7.85
CA VAL A 83 20.62 10.91 8.68
C VAL A 83 21.51 11.81 7.86
N GLY A 84 21.84 11.44 6.62
CA GLY A 84 22.65 12.25 5.71
C GLY A 84 22.01 13.61 5.42
N ILE A 85 20.69 13.66 5.22
CA ILE A 85 19.95 14.92 5.00
C ILE A 85 19.95 15.78 6.27
N LEU A 86 19.68 15.17 7.43
CA LEU A 86 19.72 15.91 8.71
C LEU A 86 21.10 16.47 9.00
N VAL A 87 22.16 15.69 8.75
CA VAL A 87 23.55 16.16 8.90
C VAL A 87 23.85 17.27 7.89
N TYR A 88 23.44 17.11 6.63
CA TYR A 88 23.60 18.16 5.61
C TYR A 88 22.93 19.45 6.04
N GLN A 89 21.70 19.39 6.56
CA GLN A 89 20.99 20.58 7.03
C GLN A 89 21.64 21.21 8.26
N LEU A 90 22.11 20.38 9.21
CA LEU A 90 22.87 20.87 10.38
C LEU A 90 24.16 21.59 9.99
N LEU A 91 24.79 21.18 8.89
CA LEU A 91 26.06 21.78 8.42
C LEU A 91 25.83 23.01 7.53
N THR A 92 24.68 23.11 6.88
CA THR A 92 24.39 24.17 5.89
C THR A 92 23.43 25.25 6.39
N GLN A 93 22.69 24.98 7.46
CA GLN A 93 21.74 25.93 8.05
C GLN A 93 22.22 26.37 9.42
N GLU A 94 21.98 27.63 9.73
CA GLU A 94 22.08 28.08 11.11
C GLU A 94 20.99 27.41 11.94
N VAL A 95 21.37 26.76 13.05
CA VAL A 95 20.44 26.06 13.93
C VAL A 95 20.40 26.80 15.27
N MET A 96 19.21 27.30 15.62
CA MET A 96 19.00 27.92 16.90
C MET A 96 19.25 26.92 18.04
N PRO A 97 20.06 27.25 19.07
CA PRO A 97 20.26 26.35 20.20
C PRO A 97 18.93 26.00 20.88
N LEU A 98 18.76 24.73 21.27
CA LEU A 98 17.52 24.22 21.88
C LEU A 98 17.11 25.02 23.13
N ALA A 99 18.08 25.47 23.95
CA ALA A 99 17.83 26.32 25.10
C ALA A 99 17.19 27.68 24.70
N THR A 100 17.65 28.26 23.60
CA THR A 100 17.10 29.52 23.06
C THR A 100 15.68 29.29 22.53
N LEU A 101 15.42 28.14 21.89
CA LEU A 101 14.09 27.78 21.41
C LEU A 101 13.05 27.79 22.55
N PHE A 102 13.35 27.21 23.71
CA PHE A 102 12.44 27.19 24.86
C PHE A 102 12.28 28.57 25.52
N ASN A 103 13.30 29.42 25.44
CA ASN A 103 13.29 30.76 26.03
C ASN A 103 12.72 31.82 25.09
N SER A 104 12.47 31.52 23.82
CA SER A 104 12.04 32.50 22.80
C SER A 104 10.57 32.89 22.86
N GLY A 105 9.81 32.41 23.86
CA GLY A 105 8.40 32.77 24.02
C GLY A 105 7.47 32.20 22.96
N PHE A 106 7.90 31.13 22.25
CA PHE A 106 7.06 30.44 21.26
C PHE A 106 5.75 29.91 21.88
N ASN A 107 4.71 29.92 21.09
CA ASN A 107 3.39 29.57 21.58
C ASN A 107 3.10 28.07 21.46
N PHE A 108 3.43 27.32 22.51
CA PHE A 108 3.26 25.85 22.58
C PHE A 108 1.81 25.37 22.40
N TRP A 109 0.80 26.23 22.54
CA TRP A 109 -0.59 25.89 22.27
C TRP A 109 -0.82 25.49 20.81
N PHE A 110 -0.01 26.00 19.86
CA PHE A 110 -0.12 25.61 18.46
C PHE A 110 0.41 24.20 18.18
N LEU A 111 1.35 23.68 18.99
CA LEU A 111 1.71 22.26 18.91
C LEU A 111 0.55 21.37 19.37
N LEU A 112 -0.17 21.77 20.42
CA LEU A 112 -1.38 21.05 20.82
C LEU A 112 -2.44 21.11 19.72
N LEU A 113 -2.64 22.27 19.08
CA LEU A 113 -3.53 22.41 17.93
C LEU A 113 -3.12 21.47 16.78
N THR A 114 -1.82 21.38 16.46
CA THR A 114 -1.27 20.46 15.45
C THR A 114 -1.60 19.00 15.77
N LEU A 115 -1.44 18.59 17.04
CA LEU A 115 -1.80 17.24 17.49
C LEU A 115 -3.31 16.98 17.40
N VAL A 116 -4.14 17.97 17.70
CA VAL A 116 -5.61 17.87 17.54
C VAL A 116 -5.97 17.71 16.06
N ILE A 117 -5.38 18.52 15.17
CA ILE A 117 -5.59 18.39 13.71
C ILE A 117 -5.16 16.99 13.23
N PHE A 118 -4.00 16.51 13.67
CA PHE A 118 -3.55 15.14 13.36
C PHE A 118 -4.54 14.08 13.87
N GLY A 119 -5.04 14.21 15.09
CA GLY A 119 -6.10 13.35 15.64
C GLY A 119 -7.37 13.36 14.79
N LEU A 120 -7.79 14.53 14.31
CA LEU A 120 -8.94 14.69 13.41
C LEU A 120 -8.69 14.02 12.04
N THR A 121 -7.46 14.07 11.49
CA THR A 121 -7.13 13.33 10.26
C THR A 121 -7.28 11.82 10.47
N MET A 122 -6.86 11.30 11.62
CA MET A 122 -7.03 9.89 11.97
C MET A 122 -8.49 9.49 12.14
N LEU A 123 -9.30 10.38 12.71
CA LEU A 123 -10.75 10.16 12.89
C LEU A 123 -11.48 10.15 11.54
N THR A 124 -11.20 11.10 10.65
CA THR A 124 -11.82 11.16 9.31
C THR A 124 -11.45 9.93 8.49
N GLU A 125 -10.19 9.47 8.51
CA GLU A 125 -9.75 8.26 7.85
C GLU A 125 -10.45 7.00 8.41
N THR A 126 -10.57 6.93 9.74
CA THR A 126 -11.28 5.84 10.43
C THR A 126 -12.77 5.85 10.08
N ALA A 127 -13.41 7.00 10.05
CA ALA A 127 -14.83 7.16 9.70
C ALA A 127 -15.09 6.69 8.27
N ARG A 128 -14.27 7.14 7.30
CA ARG A 128 -14.34 6.69 5.90
C ARG A 128 -14.20 5.18 5.79
N THR A 129 -13.18 4.60 6.42
CA THR A 129 -12.95 3.15 6.43
C THR A 129 -14.11 2.40 7.09
N SER A 130 -14.70 2.94 8.17
CA SER A 130 -15.83 2.32 8.88
C SER A 130 -17.11 2.27 8.03
N ILE A 131 -17.37 3.33 7.25
CA ILE A 131 -18.51 3.37 6.31
C ILE A 131 -18.33 2.31 5.23
N LEU A 132 -17.10 2.17 4.67
CA LEU A 132 -16.78 1.17 3.67
C LEU A 132 -16.89 -0.26 4.23
N VAL A 133 -16.38 -0.52 5.44
CA VAL A 133 -16.50 -1.81 6.13
C VAL A 133 -17.96 -2.15 6.39
N LYS A 134 -18.77 -1.18 6.89
CA LYS A 134 -20.21 -1.40 7.11
C LYS A 134 -20.94 -1.73 5.82
N HIS A 135 -20.61 -1.06 4.73
CA HIS A 135 -21.27 -1.31 3.44
C HIS A 135 -20.98 -2.72 2.91
N THR A 136 -19.73 -3.22 3.02
CA THR A 136 -19.33 -4.53 2.49
C THR A 136 -19.64 -5.70 3.42
N SER A 137 -19.60 -5.49 4.75
CA SER A 137 -19.77 -6.57 5.74
C SER A 137 -21.13 -6.54 6.46
N GLY A 138 -21.94 -5.49 6.23
CA GLY A 138 -23.21 -5.26 6.95
C GLY A 138 -23.04 -4.85 8.41
N LYS A 139 -21.82 -4.90 8.97
CA LYS A 139 -21.54 -4.65 10.40
C LYS A 139 -20.71 -3.41 10.61
N TRP A 140 -21.10 -2.59 11.57
CA TRP A 140 -20.31 -1.44 12.01
C TRP A 140 -19.17 -1.90 12.91
N ARG A 141 -17.90 -1.65 12.50
CA ARG A 141 -16.70 -2.10 13.22
C ARG A 141 -15.66 -0.97 13.30
N PRO A 142 -15.88 0.09 14.08
CA PRO A 142 -15.02 1.27 14.08
C PRO A 142 -13.61 0.97 14.56
N PHE A 143 -13.45 0.14 15.58
CA PHE A 143 -12.13 -0.25 16.11
C PHE A 143 -11.31 -1.08 15.12
N LEU A 144 -11.97 -1.96 14.34
CA LEU A 144 -11.33 -2.66 13.23
C LEU A 144 -10.87 -1.66 12.17
N SER A 145 -11.72 -0.70 11.82
CA SER A 145 -11.45 0.33 10.82
C SER A 145 -10.29 1.23 11.22
N TYR A 146 -10.21 1.63 12.49
CA TYR A 146 -9.06 2.35 13.03
C TYR A 146 -7.76 1.56 12.85
N LYS A 147 -7.74 0.29 13.23
CA LYS A 147 -6.55 -0.57 13.04
C LYS A 147 -6.16 -0.71 11.57
N VAL A 148 -7.14 -0.86 10.68
CA VAL A 148 -6.90 -0.93 9.23
C VAL A 148 -6.27 0.36 8.72
N SER A 149 -6.79 1.52 9.14
CA SER A 149 -6.24 2.84 8.76
C SER A 149 -4.82 3.02 9.29
N ALA A 150 -4.58 2.69 10.56
CA ALA A 150 -3.25 2.79 11.17
C ALA A 150 -2.22 1.86 10.48
N ILE A 151 -2.62 0.61 10.15
CA ILE A 151 -1.78 -0.32 9.39
C ILE A 151 -1.45 0.26 8.00
N GLY A 152 -2.43 0.81 7.30
CA GLY A 152 -2.22 1.44 6.00
C GLY A 152 -1.16 2.52 6.09
N ARG A 153 -1.38 3.51 6.94
CA ARG A 153 -0.47 4.64 7.13
C ARG A 153 0.96 4.21 7.52
N TYR A 154 1.09 3.23 8.43
CA TYR A 154 2.39 2.70 8.82
C TYR A 154 3.15 2.10 7.63
N TYR A 155 2.49 1.23 6.84
CA TYR A 155 3.14 0.59 5.70
C TYR A 155 3.34 1.55 4.53
N ASP A 156 2.51 2.56 4.33
CA ASP A 156 2.72 3.59 3.31
C ASP A 156 4.00 4.38 3.59
N VAL A 157 4.27 4.74 4.84
CA VAL A 157 5.49 5.48 5.21
C VAL A 157 6.77 4.65 5.02
N ILE A 158 6.74 3.34 5.29
CA ILE A 158 7.95 2.49 5.22
C ILE A 158 8.16 1.80 3.87
N THR A 159 7.25 1.99 2.89
CA THR A 159 7.38 1.38 1.56
C THR A 159 7.63 2.43 0.48
N PRO A 160 8.41 2.07 -0.55
CA PRO A 160 8.61 2.96 -1.69
C PRO A 160 7.29 3.34 -2.36
N LEU A 161 7.19 4.59 -2.82
CA LEU A 161 6.00 5.13 -3.49
C LEU A 161 4.72 5.06 -2.62
N ALA A 162 4.84 4.88 -1.30
CA ALA A 162 3.71 4.72 -0.38
C ALA A 162 2.66 3.68 -0.85
N THR A 163 3.13 2.55 -1.41
CA THR A 163 2.25 1.52 -2.04
C THR A 163 2.02 0.28 -1.18
N GLY A 164 2.57 0.24 0.04
CA GLY A 164 2.51 -0.95 0.90
C GLY A 164 1.26 -1.07 1.74
N GLY A 165 0.54 0.01 1.98
CA GLY A 165 -0.59 0.03 2.91
C GLY A 165 -1.73 -0.87 2.49
N GLU A 166 -2.17 -0.79 1.23
CA GLU A 166 -3.32 -1.55 0.72
C GLU A 166 -3.13 -3.08 0.82
N PRO A 167 -2.01 -3.67 0.41
CA PRO A 167 -1.79 -5.10 0.55
C PRO A 167 -1.89 -5.60 2.00
N PHE A 168 -1.31 -4.86 2.95
CA PHE A 168 -1.37 -5.23 4.37
C PHE A 168 -2.76 -5.03 4.97
N GLN A 169 -3.49 -4.00 4.58
CA GLN A 169 -4.89 -3.78 4.95
C GLN A 169 -5.79 -4.92 4.45
N ILE A 170 -5.62 -5.35 3.19
CA ILE A 170 -6.34 -6.49 2.60
C ILE A 170 -6.09 -7.76 3.41
N LEU A 171 -4.82 -8.05 3.70
CA LEU A 171 -4.43 -9.23 4.49
C LEU A 171 -5.05 -9.18 5.90
N TYR A 172 -4.98 -8.02 6.56
CA TYR A 172 -5.53 -7.84 7.89
C TYR A 172 -7.06 -8.02 7.92
N LEU A 173 -7.78 -7.41 6.98
CA LEU A 173 -9.24 -7.54 6.86
C LEU A 173 -9.66 -8.99 6.60
N LYS A 174 -8.94 -9.69 5.72
CA LYS A 174 -9.18 -11.12 5.44
C LYS A 174 -8.99 -11.98 6.69
N ASN A 175 -7.93 -11.74 7.46
CA ASN A 175 -7.66 -12.44 8.72
C ASN A 175 -8.68 -12.13 9.82
N ARG A 176 -9.44 -11.04 9.69
CA ARG A 176 -10.55 -10.64 10.58
C ARG A 176 -11.92 -11.12 10.10
N GLY A 177 -11.95 -12.04 9.13
CA GLY A 177 -13.16 -12.74 8.70
C GLY A 177 -13.99 -12.02 7.63
N LEU A 178 -13.42 -11.00 6.94
CA LEU A 178 -14.08 -10.44 5.77
C LEU A 178 -13.86 -11.37 4.56
N SER A 179 -14.86 -11.43 3.66
CA SER A 179 -14.69 -12.12 2.38
C SER A 179 -13.55 -11.52 1.58
N ALA A 180 -12.95 -12.28 0.66
CA ALA A 180 -11.86 -11.79 -0.18
C ALA A 180 -12.27 -10.53 -0.97
N ALA A 181 -13.48 -10.50 -1.51
CA ALA A 181 -14.04 -9.35 -2.20
C ALA A 181 -14.13 -8.12 -1.29
N SER A 182 -14.75 -8.25 -0.10
CA SER A 182 -14.86 -7.16 0.86
C SER A 182 -13.50 -6.66 1.36
N ALA A 183 -12.57 -7.59 1.62
CA ALA A 183 -11.23 -7.24 2.09
C ALA A 183 -10.43 -6.44 1.06
N ILE A 184 -10.66 -6.64 -0.24
CA ILE A 184 -10.05 -5.87 -1.32
C ILE A 184 -10.82 -4.57 -1.59
N SER A 185 -12.16 -4.63 -1.61
CA SER A 185 -12.99 -3.47 -1.94
C SER A 185 -12.87 -2.32 -0.94
N VAL A 186 -12.62 -2.61 0.34
CA VAL A 186 -12.47 -1.57 1.37
C VAL A 186 -11.23 -0.71 1.14
N PRO A 187 -9.99 -1.23 1.08
CA PRO A 187 -8.80 -0.42 0.82
C PRO A 187 -8.83 0.21 -0.58
N MET A 188 -9.25 -0.53 -1.61
CA MET A 188 -9.32 0.00 -2.96
C MET A 188 -10.36 1.12 -3.11
N GLY A 189 -11.53 0.99 -2.47
CA GLY A 189 -12.54 2.06 -2.44
C GLY A 189 -12.02 3.29 -1.72
N ARG A 190 -11.32 3.10 -0.60
CA ARG A 190 -10.62 4.18 0.11
C ARG A 190 -9.60 4.88 -0.80
N TYR A 191 -8.79 4.11 -1.53
CA TYR A 191 -7.78 4.62 -2.44
C TYR A 191 -8.39 5.43 -3.59
N VAL A 192 -9.44 4.92 -4.26
CA VAL A 192 -10.14 5.65 -5.34
C VAL A 192 -10.68 6.99 -4.85
N LEU A 193 -11.34 7.01 -3.69
CA LEU A 193 -11.88 8.24 -3.11
C LEU A 193 -10.79 9.22 -2.73
N ALA A 194 -9.66 8.72 -2.19
CA ALA A 194 -8.49 9.51 -1.88
C ALA A 194 -7.90 10.14 -3.16
N GLN A 195 -7.71 9.35 -4.22
CA GLN A 195 -7.19 9.85 -5.49
C GLN A 195 -8.08 10.93 -6.12
N ILE A 196 -9.39 10.75 -6.08
CA ILE A 196 -10.33 11.78 -6.58
C ILE A 196 -10.18 13.06 -5.74
N ALA A 197 -10.15 12.95 -4.40
CA ALA A 197 -9.98 14.10 -3.51
C ALA A 197 -8.63 14.81 -3.74
N THR A 198 -7.54 14.05 -3.87
CA THR A 198 -6.20 14.59 -4.17
C THR A 198 -6.20 15.39 -5.48
N ILE A 199 -6.74 14.81 -6.56
CA ILE A 199 -6.76 15.50 -7.86
C ILE A 199 -7.62 16.76 -7.81
N LEU A 200 -8.77 16.73 -7.13
CA LEU A 200 -9.59 17.93 -6.93
C LEU A 200 -8.83 19.02 -6.18
N MET A 201 -8.17 18.67 -5.08
CA MET A 201 -7.39 19.62 -4.29
C MET A 201 -6.19 20.17 -5.06
N CYS A 202 -5.44 19.31 -5.76
CA CYS A 202 -4.31 19.74 -6.59
C CYS A 202 -4.75 20.63 -7.75
N THR A 203 -5.92 20.36 -8.35
CA THR A 203 -6.48 21.22 -9.42
C THR A 203 -6.83 22.61 -8.87
N ILE A 204 -7.43 22.69 -7.68
CA ILE A 204 -7.72 23.96 -7.02
C ILE A 204 -6.42 24.70 -6.72
N VAL A 205 -5.44 24.02 -6.13
CA VAL A 205 -4.11 24.59 -5.83
C VAL A 205 -3.42 25.07 -7.10
N LEU A 206 -3.48 24.32 -8.20
CA LEU A 206 -2.92 24.71 -9.47
C LEU A 206 -3.54 26.01 -9.99
N ILE A 207 -4.88 26.13 -9.96
CA ILE A 207 -5.58 27.34 -10.38
C ILE A 207 -5.18 28.54 -9.49
N VAL A 208 -5.19 28.36 -8.17
CA VAL A 208 -4.82 29.44 -7.25
C VAL A 208 -3.35 29.83 -7.40
N ALA A 209 -2.43 28.87 -7.50
CA ALA A 209 -1.00 29.13 -7.66
C ALA A 209 -0.66 29.85 -8.99
N THR A 210 -1.44 29.63 -10.03
CA THR A 210 -1.26 30.32 -11.34
C THR A 210 -1.90 31.70 -11.40
N THR A 211 -2.90 31.97 -10.56
CA THR A 211 -3.60 33.26 -10.49
C THR A 211 -3.04 34.20 -9.42
N THR A 212 -2.30 33.65 -8.46
CA THR A 212 -1.68 34.41 -7.36
C THR A 212 -0.18 34.12 -7.36
N ASP A 213 0.64 35.13 -7.14
CA ASP A 213 2.11 34.98 -7.10
C ASP A 213 2.60 34.41 -5.74
N VAL A 214 1.80 33.50 -5.15
CA VAL A 214 2.07 32.95 -3.81
C VAL A 214 3.35 32.12 -3.74
N VAL A 215 3.81 31.56 -4.87
CA VAL A 215 4.96 30.61 -4.91
C VAL A 215 6.21 31.21 -5.56
N GLY A 216 6.16 32.47 -6.04
CA GLY A 216 7.35 33.19 -6.51
C GLY A 216 8.01 32.61 -7.76
N GLY A 217 7.22 32.29 -8.79
CA GLY A 217 7.74 31.91 -10.11
C GLY A 217 8.02 30.40 -10.30
N VAL A 218 8.47 30.04 -11.52
CA VAL A 218 8.79 28.65 -11.88
C VAL A 218 10.15 28.25 -11.29
N ASN A 219 10.13 27.29 -10.38
CA ASN A 219 11.32 26.69 -9.79
C ASN A 219 11.29 25.16 -9.97
N VAL A 220 12.35 24.47 -9.56
CA VAL A 220 12.47 23.01 -9.65
C VAL A 220 11.30 22.29 -8.95
N ILE A 221 10.79 22.85 -7.84
CA ILE A 221 9.69 22.26 -7.08
C ILE A 221 8.37 22.41 -7.84
N SER A 222 8.15 23.54 -8.51
CA SER A 222 6.99 23.73 -9.39
C SER A 222 6.99 22.74 -10.54
N VAL A 223 8.14 22.49 -11.17
CA VAL A 223 8.26 21.45 -12.22
C VAL A 223 7.97 20.06 -11.65
N ALA A 224 8.53 19.73 -10.50
CA ALA A 224 8.27 18.46 -9.82
C ALA A 224 6.78 18.30 -9.45
N PHE A 225 6.11 19.39 -9.01
CA PHE A 225 4.68 19.40 -8.76
C PHE A 225 3.87 19.09 -10.02
N TYR A 226 4.17 19.71 -11.17
CA TYR A 226 3.45 19.44 -12.43
C TYR A 226 3.64 17.99 -12.88
N ILE A 227 4.85 17.43 -12.75
CA ILE A 227 5.12 16.02 -13.07
C ILE A 227 4.32 15.12 -12.14
N GLY A 228 4.38 15.36 -10.83
CA GLY A 228 3.65 14.58 -9.82
C GLY A 228 2.13 14.65 -10.02
N TYR A 229 1.59 15.85 -10.29
CA TYR A 229 0.18 16.04 -10.61
C TYR A 229 -0.25 15.26 -11.85
N GLY A 230 0.52 15.35 -12.95
CA GLY A 230 0.23 14.62 -14.19
C GLY A 230 0.25 13.11 -14.00
N LEU A 231 1.24 12.58 -13.26
CA LEU A 231 1.32 11.16 -12.94
C LEU A 231 0.15 10.70 -12.05
N ASN A 232 -0.17 11.46 -11.00
CA ASN A 232 -1.32 11.15 -10.13
C ASN A 232 -2.65 11.24 -10.87
N LEU A 233 -2.83 12.21 -11.78
CA LEU A 233 -4.00 12.29 -12.65
C LEU A 233 -4.12 11.05 -13.55
N GLY A 234 -3.03 10.61 -14.16
CA GLY A 234 -2.98 9.37 -14.95
C GLY A 234 -3.36 8.13 -14.12
N ILE A 235 -2.79 7.98 -12.92
CA ILE A 235 -3.11 6.90 -11.99
C ILE A 235 -4.58 6.95 -11.57
N CYS A 236 -5.11 8.14 -11.27
CA CYS A 236 -6.52 8.32 -10.91
C CYS A 236 -7.46 7.88 -12.05
N LEU A 237 -7.20 8.30 -13.27
CA LEU A 237 -7.99 7.90 -14.43
C LEU A 237 -7.94 6.38 -14.64
N VAL A 238 -6.76 5.77 -14.62
CA VAL A 238 -6.59 4.31 -14.74
C VAL A 238 -7.38 3.59 -13.63
N THR A 239 -7.29 4.06 -12.41
CA THR A 239 -7.96 3.42 -11.25
C THR A 239 -9.49 3.52 -11.36
N ILE A 240 -10.01 4.67 -11.82
CA ILE A 240 -11.45 4.86 -12.08
C ILE A 240 -11.90 3.93 -13.22
N PHE A 241 -11.18 3.89 -14.35
CA PHE A 241 -11.51 3.01 -15.47
C PHE A 241 -11.50 1.54 -15.08
N LEU A 242 -10.52 1.12 -14.25
CA LEU A 242 -10.47 -0.23 -13.69
C LEU A 242 -11.65 -0.53 -12.77
N SER A 243 -12.12 0.45 -12.01
CA SER A 243 -13.25 0.28 -11.08
C SER A 243 -14.60 0.16 -11.80
N VAL A 244 -14.74 0.79 -12.97
CA VAL A 244 -16.03 0.87 -13.67
C VAL A 244 -16.11 -0.07 -14.88
N SER A 245 -15.02 -0.22 -15.64
CA SER A 245 -15.04 -0.93 -16.93
C SER A 245 -14.61 -2.40 -16.80
N LYS A 246 -15.55 -3.31 -17.02
CA LYS A 246 -15.28 -4.77 -17.04
C LYS A 246 -14.30 -5.15 -18.16
N SER A 247 -14.34 -4.46 -19.31
CA SER A 247 -13.45 -4.72 -20.44
C SER A 247 -11.99 -4.34 -20.11
N VAL A 248 -11.79 -3.18 -19.49
CA VAL A 248 -10.46 -2.72 -19.05
C VAL A 248 -9.89 -3.67 -17.98
N GLY A 249 -10.70 -4.08 -17.03
CA GLY A 249 -10.29 -5.05 -15.99
C GLY A 249 -9.81 -6.37 -16.60
N LYS A 250 -10.54 -6.94 -17.56
CA LYS A 250 -10.17 -8.18 -18.27
C LYS A 250 -8.84 -8.02 -19.02
N LYS A 251 -8.69 -6.93 -19.79
CA LYS A 251 -7.47 -6.65 -20.58
C LYS A 251 -6.24 -6.49 -19.66
N LEU A 252 -6.39 -5.74 -18.56
CA LEU A 252 -5.28 -5.52 -17.62
C LEU A 252 -4.86 -6.80 -16.91
N VAL A 253 -5.82 -7.59 -16.39
CA VAL A 253 -5.54 -8.90 -15.78
C VAL A 253 -4.81 -9.79 -16.76
N GLY A 254 -5.28 -9.84 -18.02
CA GLY A 254 -4.63 -10.62 -19.08
C GLY A 254 -3.20 -10.15 -19.37
N TRP A 255 -2.98 -8.85 -19.45
CA TRP A 255 -1.66 -8.26 -19.70
C TRP A 255 -0.69 -8.54 -18.54
N VAL A 256 -1.10 -8.25 -17.32
CA VAL A 256 -0.28 -8.48 -16.11
C VAL A 256 0.08 -9.96 -15.96
N LEU A 257 -0.87 -10.88 -16.11
CA LEU A 257 -0.61 -12.30 -15.96
C LEU A 257 0.25 -12.88 -17.11
N LYS A 258 0.12 -12.35 -18.35
CA LYS A 258 1.03 -12.69 -19.44
C LYS A 258 2.45 -12.23 -19.15
N PHE A 259 2.62 -11.01 -18.62
CA PHE A 259 3.91 -10.49 -18.19
C PHE A 259 4.51 -11.36 -17.06
N LEU A 260 3.74 -11.68 -16.02
CA LEU A 260 4.17 -12.54 -14.91
C LEU A 260 4.51 -13.97 -15.37
N LYS A 261 3.80 -14.49 -16.40
CA LYS A 261 4.15 -15.76 -17.05
C LYS A 261 5.49 -15.67 -17.77
N LYS A 262 5.74 -14.56 -18.48
CA LYS A 262 7.02 -14.33 -19.21
C LYS A 262 8.22 -14.33 -18.26
N ILE A 263 8.08 -13.76 -17.06
CA ILE A 263 9.13 -13.77 -16.03
C ILE A 263 9.07 -15.02 -15.11
N LYS A 264 8.34 -16.07 -15.53
CA LYS A 264 8.25 -17.39 -14.85
C LYS A 264 7.70 -17.37 -13.43
N ILE A 265 6.99 -16.29 -13.00
CA ILE A 265 6.34 -16.21 -11.69
C ILE A 265 5.03 -17.02 -11.68
N VAL A 266 4.28 -17.00 -12.79
CA VAL A 266 3.00 -17.71 -12.94
C VAL A 266 3.21 -18.97 -13.78
N LYS A 267 2.98 -20.16 -13.18
CA LYS A 267 3.12 -21.45 -13.86
C LYS A 267 1.84 -21.83 -14.63
N ASN A 268 0.64 -21.63 -14.05
CA ASN A 268 -0.65 -22.00 -14.63
C ASN A 268 -1.49 -20.74 -14.93
N TYR A 269 -1.32 -20.21 -16.15
CA TYR A 269 -1.98 -18.97 -16.58
C TYR A 269 -3.51 -19.04 -16.48
N ASP A 270 -4.16 -20.04 -17.05
CA ASP A 270 -5.62 -20.11 -17.15
C ASP A 270 -6.30 -20.22 -15.78
N LYS A 271 -5.76 -21.05 -14.88
CA LYS A 271 -6.26 -21.19 -13.52
C LYS A 271 -6.12 -19.88 -12.73
N GLN A 272 -4.98 -19.19 -12.87
CA GLN A 272 -4.72 -17.91 -12.22
C GLN A 272 -5.57 -16.80 -12.83
N TYR A 273 -5.70 -16.77 -14.16
CA TYR A 273 -6.52 -15.80 -14.88
C TYR A 273 -7.97 -15.80 -14.40
N ASN A 274 -8.61 -16.97 -14.38
CA ASN A 274 -10.01 -17.10 -13.94
C ASN A 274 -10.18 -16.72 -12.47
N LYS A 275 -9.22 -17.10 -11.61
CA LYS A 275 -9.25 -16.75 -10.18
C LYS A 275 -9.13 -15.24 -9.97
N VAL A 276 -8.15 -14.60 -10.60
CA VAL A 276 -7.91 -13.15 -10.48
C VAL A 276 -9.07 -12.37 -11.12
N LEU A 277 -9.55 -12.81 -12.27
CA LEU A 277 -10.67 -12.18 -12.96
C LEU A 277 -11.95 -12.16 -12.11
N LYS A 278 -12.24 -13.27 -11.40
CA LYS A 278 -13.37 -13.33 -10.46
C LYS A 278 -13.23 -12.27 -9.37
N VAL A 279 -12.05 -12.19 -8.74
CA VAL A 279 -11.79 -11.20 -7.68
C VAL A 279 -11.92 -9.76 -8.20
N VAL A 280 -11.39 -9.47 -9.40
CA VAL A 280 -11.53 -8.15 -10.04
C VAL A 280 -12.99 -7.85 -10.39
N SER A 281 -13.74 -8.83 -10.87
CA SER A 281 -15.18 -8.66 -11.14
C SER A 281 -15.98 -8.36 -9.87
N ASP A 282 -15.71 -9.08 -8.78
CA ASP A 282 -16.37 -8.86 -7.48
C ASP A 282 -16.01 -7.46 -6.92
N TYR A 283 -14.77 -7.04 -7.05
CA TYR A 283 -14.33 -5.67 -6.73
C TYR A 283 -15.10 -4.62 -7.55
N GLN A 284 -15.16 -4.78 -8.89
CA GLN A 284 -15.86 -3.86 -9.77
C GLN A 284 -17.34 -3.74 -9.44
N THR A 285 -17.99 -4.87 -9.11
CA THR A 285 -19.39 -4.88 -8.69
C THR A 285 -19.57 -4.05 -7.41
N THR A 286 -18.70 -4.25 -6.41
CA THR A 286 -18.75 -3.48 -5.17
C THR A 286 -18.51 -1.98 -5.40
N MET A 287 -17.57 -1.61 -6.29
CA MET A 287 -17.33 -0.20 -6.64
C MET A 287 -18.51 0.44 -7.36
N GLN A 288 -19.17 -0.29 -8.25
CA GLN A 288 -20.39 0.19 -8.91
C GLN A 288 -21.54 0.36 -7.92
N GLU A 289 -21.67 -0.51 -6.92
CA GLU A 289 -22.64 -0.36 -5.82
C GLU A 289 -22.37 0.89 -4.98
N TYR A 290 -21.10 1.19 -4.68
CA TYR A 290 -20.73 2.45 -4.02
C TYR A 290 -21.12 3.67 -4.86
N ALA A 291 -20.84 3.65 -6.16
CA ALA A 291 -21.16 4.76 -7.07
C ALA A 291 -22.68 4.96 -7.23
N LYS A 292 -23.46 3.87 -7.25
CA LYS A 292 -24.95 3.93 -7.30
C LYS A 292 -25.54 4.51 -6.01
N ALA A 293 -24.92 4.30 -4.88
CA ALA A 293 -25.35 4.86 -3.60
C ALA A 293 -24.91 6.34 -3.48
N LYS A 294 -25.46 7.21 -4.34
CA LYS A 294 -25.02 8.62 -4.55
C LYS A 294 -24.79 9.38 -3.22
N GLY A 295 -25.71 9.29 -2.26
CA GLY A 295 -25.56 9.99 -0.97
C GLY A 295 -24.35 9.48 -0.16
N LYS A 296 -24.11 8.16 -0.14
CA LYS A 296 -22.93 7.59 0.54
C LYS A 296 -21.63 7.95 -0.18
N PHE A 297 -21.64 7.95 -1.52
CA PHE A 297 -20.47 8.33 -2.32
C PHE A 297 -20.08 9.79 -2.06
N VAL A 298 -21.05 10.70 -2.09
CA VAL A 298 -20.83 12.13 -1.81
C VAL A 298 -20.32 12.33 -0.38
N LEU A 299 -20.89 11.64 0.61
CA LEU A 299 -20.41 11.68 2.00
C LEU A 299 -18.96 11.20 2.12
N LEU A 300 -18.63 10.06 1.48
CA LEU A 300 -17.27 9.51 1.51
C LEU A 300 -16.27 10.42 0.80
N LEU A 301 -16.65 11.04 -0.31
CA LEU A 301 -15.83 12.01 -1.01
C LEU A 301 -15.61 13.27 -0.16
N PHE A 302 -16.67 13.79 0.48
CA PHE A 302 -16.58 14.92 1.40
C PHE A 302 -15.61 14.61 2.56
N ILE A 303 -15.74 13.44 3.21
CA ILE A 303 -14.81 13.01 4.27
C ILE A 303 -13.37 12.93 3.74
N SER A 304 -13.19 12.49 2.50
CA SER A 304 -11.86 12.42 1.87
C SER A 304 -11.26 13.82 1.64
N ILE A 305 -12.05 14.75 1.12
CA ILE A 305 -11.64 16.14 0.93
C ILE A 305 -11.30 16.78 2.30
N LEU A 306 -12.17 16.61 3.30
CA LEU A 306 -11.94 17.10 4.65
C LEU A 306 -10.64 16.53 5.25
N GLN A 307 -10.38 15.24 5.05
CA GLN A 307 -9.13 14.62 5.50
C GLN A 307 -7.91 15.29 4.87
N TYR A 308 -7.94 15.59 3.56
CA TYR A 308 -6.83 16.27 2.88
C TYR A 308 -6.65 17.70 3.37
N ILE A 309 -7.74 18.45 3.55
CA ILE A 309 -7.70 19.80 4.13
C ILE A 309 -7.02 19.78 5.51
N LEU A 310 -7.41 18.83 6.37
CA LEU A 310 -6.82 18.68 7.69
C LEU A 310 -5.33 18.28 7.59
N THR A 311 -4.98 17.39 6.68
CA THR A 311 -3.58 16.95 6.50
C THR A 311 -2.67 18.11 6.10
N TYR A 312 -3.09 18.95 5.14
CA TYR A 312 -2.31 20.11 4.72
C TYR A 312 -2.40 21.31 5.65
N ALA A 313 -3.33 21.30 6.61
CA ALA A 313 -3.38 22.25 7.70
C ALA A 313 -2.37 21.95 8.84
N ILE A 314 -1.78 20.75 8.88
CA ILE A 314 -0.79 20.38 9.90
C ILE A 314 0.42 21.32 9.88
N PRO A 315 1.10 21.59 8.73
CA PRO A 315 2.21 22.52 8.66
C PRO A 315 1.87 23.94 9.13
N PHE A 316 0.62 24.39 8.96
CA PHE A 316 0.19 25.69 9.44
C PHE A 316 0.25 25.80 10.98
N GLY A 317 -0.07 24.73 11.71
CA GLY A 317 0.11 24.72 13.16
C GLY A 317 1.57 24.88 13.57
N ILE A 318 2.50 24.29 12.82
CA ILE A 318 3.96 24.47 13.03
C ILE A 318 4.38 25.91 12.73
N VAL A 319 3.90 26.49 11.62
CA VAL A 319 4.15 27.91 11.30
C VAL A 319 3.66 28.82 12.42
N CYS A 320 2.45 28.60 12.92
CA CYS A 320 1.89 29.38 14.03
C CYS A 320 2.65 29.19 15.36
N PHE A 321 3.27 28.04 15.58
CA PHE A 321 4.14 27.82 16.74
C PHE A 321 5.30 28.81 16.76
N PHE A 322 5.98 29.02 15.61
CA PHE A 322 7.15 29.89 15.50
C PHE A 322 6.80 31.37 15.30
N LEU A 323 5.76 31.67 14.50
CA LEU A 323 5.44 33.02 14.07
C LEU A 323 4.26 33.65 14.81
N GLY A 324 3.60 32.90 15.74
CA GLY A 324 2.33 33.28 16.34
C GLY A 324 1.14 33.08 15.39
N TRP A 325 -0.01 33.57 15.75
CA TRP A 325 -1.24 33.44 14.95
C TRP A 325 -1.16 34.29 13.67
N ARG A 326 -0.99 33.64 12.51
CA ARG A 326 -0.82 34.24 11.18
C ARG A 326 -1.79 33.64 10.16
N PRO A 327 -3.10 33.94 10.29
CA PRO A 327 -4.13 33.40 9.39
C PRO A 327 -3.92 33.81 7.93
N ASP A 328 -3.24 34.92 7.67
CA ASP A 328 -2.82 35.40 6.37
C ASP A 328 -1.92 34.40 5.63
N LEU A 329 -1.12 33.61 6.34
CA LEU A 329 -0.22 32.61 5.76
C LEU A 329 -0.89 31.24 5.51
N PHE A 330 -2.14 31.03 5.97
CA PHE A 330 -2.78 29.73 5.86
C PHE A 330 -2.83 29.20 4.42
N LEU A 331 -3.27 30.04 3.49
CA LEU A 331 -3.38 29.64 2.07
C LEU A 331 -2.01 29.32 1.46
N GLN A 332 -1.00 30.13 1.76
CA GLN A 332 0.37 29.91 1.29
C GLN A 332 0.94 28.60 1.81
N VAL A 333 0.86 28.34 3.10
CA VAL A 333 1.32 27.11 3.75
C VAL A 333 0.58 25.88 3.22
N PHE A 334 -0.72 26.02 3.00
CA PHE A 334 -1.54 24.96 2.42
C PHE A 334 -1.09 24.60 0.98
N ILE A 335 -0.86 25.59 0.13
CA ILE A 335 -0.37 25.39 -1.24
C ILE A 335 1.02 24.72 -1.21
N MET A 336 1.94 25.22 -0.36
CA MET A 336 3.27 24.65 -0.21
C MET A 336 3.21 23.18 0.23
N GLY A 337 2.33 22.83 1.17
CA GLY A 337 2.12 21.45 1.62
C GLY A 337 1.67 20.52 0.48
N VAL A 338 0.71 20.95 -0.33
CA VAL A 338 0.26 20.18 -1.51
C VAL A 338 1.37 20.02 -2.54
N MET A 339 2.16 21.07 -2.77
CA MET A 339 3.28 21.02 -3.71
C MET A 339 4.36 20.03 -3.27
N ILE A 340 4.70 19.99 -1.99
CA ILE A 340 5.68 19.05 -1.43
C ILE A 340 5.21 17.61 -1.63
N GLU A 341 3.95 17.30 -1.28
CA GLU A 341 3.42 15.95 -1.43
C GLU A 341 3.43 15.50 -2.90
N MET A 342 3.03 16.35 -3.82
CA MET A 342 3.05 16.02 -5.25
C MET A 342 4.46 15.85 -5.79
N ALA A 343 5.40 16.70 -5.39
CA ALA A 343 6.81 16.58 -5.77
C ALA A 343 7.44 15.30 -5.24
N ALA A 344 7.07 14.84 -4.05
CA ALA A 344 7.56 13.62 -3.45
C ALA A 344 6.88 12.34 -3.97
N SER A 345 5.66 12.42 -4.50
CA SER A 345 4.78 11.28 -4.79
C SER A 345 5.32 10.30 -5.84
N PHE A 346 6.18 10.74 -6.76
CA PHE A 346 6.73 9.88 -7.83
C PHE A 346 8.15 9.38 -7.53
N ILE A 347 8.73 9.75 -6.39
CA ILE A 347 10.09 9.35 -6.04
C ILE A 347 10.05 8.04 -5.24
N PRO A 348 10.75 6.99 -5.69
CA PRO A 348 10.65 5.65 -5.10
C PRO A 348 11.47 5.52 -3.80
N ILE A 349 11.38 6.49 -2.91
CA ILE A 349 12.00 6.48 -1.59
C ILE A 349 10.88 6.34 -0.55
N PRO A 350 11.03 5.48 0.47
CA PRO A 350 10.05 5.36 1.54
C PRO A 350 9.72 6.69 2.20
N GLY A 351 8.44 6.98 2.37
CA GLY A 351 7.96 8.22 2.96
C GLY A 351 8.25 9.48 2.14
N GLY A 352 8.82 9.36 0.91
CA GLY A 352 9.28 10.52 0.14
C GLY A 352 10.47 11.23 0.77
N SER A 353 11.16 10.57 1.73
CA SER A 353 12.28 11.13 2.49
C SER A 353 13.36 11.68 1.57
N GLY A 354 13.93 12.82 1.94
CA GLY A 354 14.88 13.57 1.15
C GLY A 354 14.21 14.64 0.31
N VAL A 355 13.26 14.28 -0.52
CA VAL A 355 12.58 15.26 -1.38
C VAL A 355 11.59 16.09 -0.58
N SER A 356 10.86 15.48 0.36
CA SER A 356 9.96 16.21 1.24
C SER A 356 10.72 17.24 2.08
N GLU A 357 11.83 16.85 2.68
CA GLU A 357 12.65 17.72 3.52
C GLU A 357 13.31 18.85 2.72
N LEU A 358 13.91 18.52 1.56
CA LEU A 358 14.51 19.54 0.69
C LEU A 358 13.47 20.50 0.13
N SER A 359 12.29 19.99 -0.26
CA SER A 359 11.20 20.82 -0.74
C SER A 359 10.62 21.70 0.37
N PHE A 360 10.49 21.18 1.58
CA PHE A 360 10.09 21.95 2.76
C PHE A 360 11.08 23.09 3.00
N THR A 361 12.35 22.77 3.10
CA THR A 361 13.40 23.76 3.30
C THR A 361 13.36 24.86 2.24
N ALA A 362 13.26 24.50 0.96
CA ALA A 362 13.25 25.47 -0.13
C ALA A 362 11.98 26.35 -0.17
N LEU A 363 10.81 25.78 0.09
CA LEU A 363 9.55 26.53 0.05
C LEU A 363 9.30 27.36 1.32
N PHE A 364 9.67 26.81 2.47
CA PHE A 364 9.37 27.43 3.75
C PHE A 364 10.48 28.37 4.25
N ALA A 365 11.66 28.40 3.59
CA ALA A 365 12.76 29.28 3.97
C ALA A 365 12.37 30.77 4.09
N SER A 366 11.46 31.24 3.23
CA SER A 366 10.98 32.62 3.26
C SER A 366 10.05 32.96 4.44
N LEU A 367 9.50 31.94 5.10
CA LEU A 367 8.58 32.12 6.21
C LEU A 367 9.28 32.08 7.57
N PHE A 368 10.39 31.37 7.69
CA PHE A 368 11.09 31.17 8.95
C PHE A 368 12.32 32.07 9.05
N THR A 369 12.60 32.53 10.26
CA THR A 369 13.87 33.20 10.56
C THR A 369 15.03 32.20 10.59
N GLU A 370 16.26 32.73 10.41
CA GLU A 370 17.48 31.95 10.53
C GLU A 370 17.51 31.15 11.84
N GLY A 371 17.81 29.86 11.74
CA GLY A 371 17.87 28.94 12.89
C GLY A 371 16.55 28.27 13.30
N THR A 372 15.38 28.77 12.88
CA THR A 372 14.08 28.14 13.23
C THR A 372 13.57 27.15 12.20
N LEU A 373 13.99 27.29 10.93
CA LEU A 373 13.58 26.42 9.83
C LEU A 373 13.90 24.94 10.09
N PHE A 374 15.09 24.67 10.64
CA PHE A 374 15.51 23.31 11.00
C PHE A 374 14.56 22.67 12.03
N TRP A 375 14.16 23.40 13.06
CA TRP A 375 13.23 22.92 14.08
C TRP A 375 11.80 22.74 13.55
N ALA A 376 11.40 23.56 12.59
CA ALA A 376 10.10 23.44 11.94
C ALA A 376 10.01 22.20 11.04
N LEU A 377 11.14 21.70 10.55
CA LEU A 377 11.22 20.49 9.73
C LEU A 377 11.14 19.21 10.56
N ILE A 378 11.74 19.18 11.77
CA ILE A 378 11.79 18.02 12.67
C ILE A 378 10.51 17.90 13.49
#